data_9536b9114ed12072de42a3ba1a8954be
#
_entry.id   9536b9114ed12072de42a3ba1a8954be
#
_cell.length_a   1.000
_cell.length_b   1.000
_cell.length_c   1.000
_cell.angle_alpha   90.00
_cell.angle_beta   90.00
_cell.angle_gamma   90.00
#
_symmetry.space_group_name_H-M   'P 1'
#
loop_
_entity.id
_entity.type
_entity.pdbx_description
1 polymer ?
#
loop_
_entity_poly.entity_id
_entity_poly.type
_entity_poly.pdbx_seq_one_letter_code
_entity_poly.pdbx_strand_id
1 'polypeptide(L)'
;MESSSKVRIDKFLWSVRLYKTRSLAARACQGGQVKVNGQSIKAAHSVRSGDIITARRTGWMKTIKVIDLLEKRVGAARVGKFIEDLTAADEYRRAREIREAKEITTRHQDSFKHKKKARPTKRDRRQMESWFKMHTDSSL
;
A
#
# COMPACT_ATOMS: atom_id res chain seq x y z
N MET A 1 9.36 12.25 -30.24
CA MET A 1 8.64 12.13 -30.34
C MET A 1 7.96 11.46 -29.54
N GLU A 2 8.08 10.78 -29.15
CA GLU A 2 7.63 10.18 -28.26
C GLU A 2 7.09 10.94 -27.21
N SER A 3 7.22 12.07 -27.17
CA SER A 3 6.49 12.98 -26.34
C SER A 3 4.99 12.74 -26.30
N SER A 4 4.49 11.96 -27.23
CA SER A 4 3.09 11.60 -27.27
C SER A 4 2.73 10.46 -26.30
N SER A 5 3.70 9.84 -25.68
CA SER A 5 3.42 8.76 -24.73
C SER A 5 2.89 9.35 -23.44
N LYS A 6 1.66 9.00 -23.12
CA LYS A 6 0.99 9.41 -21.89
C LYS A 6 0.46 8.18 -21.17
N VAL A 7 0.67 8.13 -19.88
CA VAL A 7 0.18 7.03 -19.04
C VAL A 7 -0.64 7.63 -17.91
N ARG A 8 -1.79 7.05 -17.62
CA ARG A 8 -2.60 7.50 -16.49
C ARG A 8 -1.79 7.34 -15.20
N ILE A 9 -1.91 8.32 -14.31
CA ILE A 9 -1.12 8.33 -13.08
C ILE A 9 -1.42 7.10 -12.21
N ASP A 10 -2.67 6.64 -12.14
CA ASP A 10 -3.01 5.46 -11.36
C ASP A 10 -2.30 4.22 -11.91
N LYS A 11 -2.23 4.09 -13.22
CA LYS A 11 -1.54 2.98 -13.88
C LYS A 11 -0.04 3.09 -13.68
N PHE A 12 0.52 4.29 -13.80
CA PHE A 12 1.95 4.52 -13.62
C PHE A 12 2.40 4.20 -12.19
N LEU A 13 1.66 4.68 -11.20
CA LEU A 13 1.96 4.43 -9.79
C LEU A 13 1.94 2.94 -9.46
N TRP A 14 1.00 2.20 -10.04
CA TRP A 14 0.96 0.75 -9.91
C TRP A 14 2.15 0.10 -10.63
N SER A 15 2.46 0.56 -11.84
CA SER A 15 3.54 -0.01 -12.66
C SER A 15 4.91 0.11 -12.01
N VAL A 16 5.19 1.24 -11.36
CA VAL A 16 6.46 1.46 -10.65
C VAL A 16 6.42 0.97 -9.20
N ARG A 17 5.42 0.20 -8.84
CA ARG A 17 5.26 -0.46 -7.54
C ARG A 17 5.15 0.50 -6.36
N LEU A 18 4.70 1.72 -6.61
CA LEU A 18 4.43 2.66 -5.54
C LEU A 18 3.18 2.27 -4.77
N TYR A 19 2.22 1.66 -5.44
CA TYR A 19 1.00 1.10 -4.85
C TYR A 19 0.84 -0.35 -5.24
N LYS A 20 0.26 -1.15 -4.36
CA LYS A 20 0.05 -2.59 -4.60
C LYS A 20 -0.92 -2.84 -5.73
N THR A 21 -1.95 -2.04 -5.85
CA THR A 21 -2.98 -2.19 -6.89
C THR A 21 -3.25 -0.86 -7.54
N ARG A 22 -3.77 -0.91 -8.75
CA ARG A 22 -4.18 0.28 -9.49
C ARG A 22 -5.35 0.99 -8.78
N SER A 23 -6.24 0.22 -8.16
CA SER A 23 -7.36 0.77 -7.39
C SER A 23 -6.89 1.60 -6.20
N LEU A 24 -5.86 1.15 -5.50
CA LEU A 24 -5.27 1.89 -4.39
C LEU A 24 -4.64 3.19 -4.88
N ALA A 25 -3.95 3.13 -6.03
CA ALA A 25 -3.37 4.33 -6.65
C ALA A 25 -4.45 5.34 -7.02
N ALA A 26 -5.54 4.87 -7.62
CA ALA A 26 -6.66 5.73 -8.00
C ALA A 26 -7.31 6.40 -6.77
N ARG A 27 -7.50 5.64 -5.70
CA ARG A 27 -8.04 6.18 -4.45
C ARG A 27 -7.14 7.24 -3.84
N ALA A 28 -5.84 7.02 -3.87
CA ALA A 28 -4.87 7.98 -3.36
C ALA A 28 -4.92 9.29 -4.13
N CYS A 29 -5.06 9.21 -5.45
CA CYS A 29 -5.22 10.39 -6.29
C CYS A 29 -6.52 11.14 -5.98
N GLN A 30 -7.64 10.40 -5.84
CA GLN A 30 -8.92 10.99 -5.52
C GLN A 30 -8.94 11.64 -4.14
N GLY A 31 -8.21 11.07 -3.19
CA GLY A 31 -8.11 11.60 -1.84
C GLY A 31 -7.11 12.75 -1.68
N GLY A 32 -6.48 13.19 -2.76
CA GLY A 32 -5.51 14.29 -2.70
C GLY A 32 -4.17 13.89 -2.09
N GLN A 33 -3.91 12.60 -1.95
CA GLN A 33 -2.65 12.11 -1.39
C GLN A 33 -1.52 12.11 -2.40
N VAL A 34 -1.83 12.18 -3.69
CA VAL A 34 -0.85 12.21 -4.77
C VAL A 34 -0.91 13.57 -5.45
N LYS A 35 0.25 14.19 -5.61
CA LYS A 35 0.40 15.46 -6.30
C LYS A 35 1.43 15.32 -7.42
N VAL A 36 1.19 15.98 -8.53
CA VAL A 36 2.12 16.07 -9.64
C VAL A 36 2.56 17.51 -9.77
N ASN A 37 3.86 17.75 -9.69
CA ASN A 37 4.43 19.10 -9.73
C ASN A 37 3.78 20.04 -8.70
N GLY A 38 3.45 19.50 -7.53
CA GLY A 38 2.85 20.27 -6.44
C GLY A 38 1.36 20.48 -6.52
N GLN A 39 0.69 19.94 -7.54
CA GLN A 39 -0.75 20.10 -7.73
C GLN A 39 -1.50 18.80 -7.52
N SER A 40 -2.64 18.88 -6.86
CA SER A 40 -3.54 17.72 -6.73
C SER A 40 -4.10 17.37 -8.10
N ILE A 41 -4.15 16.07 -8.38
CA ILE A 41 -4.59 15.58 -9.69
C ILE A 41 -5.62 14.48 -9.52
N LYS A 42 -6.32 14.18 -10.60
CA LYS A 42 -7.27 13.06 -10.65
C LYS A 42 -6.56 11.79 -11.09
N ALA A 43 -7.18 10.64 -10.80
CA ALA A 43 -6.62 9.34 -11.19
C ALA A 43 -6.40 9.19 -12.70
N ALA A 44 -7.19 9.89 -13.50
CA ALA A 44 -7.07 9.86 -14.95
C ALA A 44 -6.00 10.81 -15.50
N HIS A 45 -5.34 11.59 -14.63
CA HIS A 45 -4.30 12.53 -15.06
C HIS A 45 -3.18 11.79 -15.79
N SER A 46 -2.73 12.35 -16.91
CA SER A 46 -1.65 11.78 -17.70
C SER A 46 -0.29 12.23 -17.18
N VAL A 47 0.59 11.28 -16.95
CA VAL A 47 1.95 11.53 -16.47
C VAL A 47 2.88 11.63 -17.66
N ARG A 48 3.86 12.51 -17.57
CA ARG A 48 4.91 12.71 -18.60
C ARG A 48 6.29 12.53 -17.97
N SER A 49 7.27 12.23 -18.82
CA SER A 49 8.67 12.23 -18.40
C SER A 49 9.05 13.59 -17.85
N GLY A 50 9.75 13.60 -16.74
CA GLY A 50 10.17 14.82 -16.07
C GLY A 50 9.20 15.33 -15.01
N ASP A 51 8.00 14.76 -14.90
CA ASP A 51 7.06 15.13 -13.85
C ASP A 51 7.56 14.68 -12.49
N ILE A 52 7.32 15.51 -11.48
CA ILE A 52 7.65 15.17 -10.09
C ILE A 52 6.37 14.75 -9.38
N ILE A 53 6.34 13.54 -8.90
CA ILE A 53 5.19 12.97 -8.21
C ILE A 53 5.51 12.90 -6.72
N THR A 54 4.62 13.47 -5.91
CA THR A 54 4.70 13.39 -4.47
C THR A 54 3.52 12.57 -3.97
N ALA A 55 3.81 11.47 -3.28
CA ALA A 55 2.80 10.58 -2.73
C ALA A 55 2.85 10.67 -1.21
N ARG A 56 1.72 11.07 -0.61
CA ARG A 56 1.62 11.15 0.84
C ARG A 56 1.39 9.75 1.40
N ARG A 57 2.27 9.36 2.29
CA ARG A 57 2.15 8.11 3.03
C ARG A 57 1.75 8.43 4.47
N THR A 58 1.48 7.42 5.26
CA THR A 58 1.12 7.61 6.67
C THR A 58 2.28 8.25 7.44
N GLY A 59 2.20 9.55 7.67
CA GLY A 59 3.21 10.30 8.43
C GLY A 59 4.46 10.69 7.68
N TRP A 60 4.56 10.38 6.38
CA TRP A 60 5.73 10.77 5.59
C TRP A 60 5.33 10.94 4.11
N MET A 61 6.21 11.52 3.33
CA MET A 61 5.95 11.77 1.91
C MET A 61 7.06 11.19 1.05
N LYS A 62 6.67 10.50 0.00
CA LYS A 62 7.62 9.97 -0.98
C LYS A 62 7.58 10.84 -2.22
N THR A 63 8.73 11.29 -2.68
CA THR A 63 8.87 12.12 -3.87
C THR A 63 9.68 11.38 -4.92
N ILE A 64 9.15 11.27 -6.12
CA ILE A 64 9.85 10.64 -7.24
C ILE A 64 9.76 11.52 -8.47
N LYS A 65 10.78 11.41 -9.33
CA LYS A 65 10.77 12.06 -10.63
C LYS A 65 10.57 11.00 -11.70
N VAL A 66 9.69 11.25 -12.64
CA VAL A 66 9.43 10.34 -13.75
C VAL A 66 10.57 10.47 -14.76
N ILE A 67 11.33 9.42 -14.95
CA ILE A 67 12.40 9.38 -15.96
C ILE A 67 11.83 8.85 -17.27
N ASP A 68 11.09 7.76 -17.21
CA ASP A 68 10.48 7.15 -18.38
C ASP A 68 9.11 6.60 -18.02
N LEU A 69 8.22 6.55 -19.01
CA LEU A 69 6.86 6.08 -18.81
C LEU A 69 6.81 4.55 -18.86
N LEU A 70 5.91 3.99 -18.07
CA LEU A 70 5.77 2.57 -17.94
C LEU A 70 4.29 2.22 -17.87
N GLU A 71 3.83 1.32 -18.73
CA GLU A 71 2.44 0.87 -18.74
C GLU A 71 2.24 -0.49 -18.08
N LYS A 72 3.29 -1.27 -17.97
CA LYS A 72 3.24 -2.60 -17.38
C LYS A 72 4.00 -2.62 -16.06
N ARG A 73 3.51 -3.40 -15.11
CA ARG A 73 4.18 -3.53 -13.83
C ARG A 73 5.49 -4.31 -14.00
N VAL A 74 6.58 -3.75 -13.48
CA VAL A 74 7.91 -4.36 -13.54
C VAL A 74 8.35 -4.81 -12.16
N GLY A 75 9.37 -5.66 -12.11
CA GLY A 75 9.97 -6.06 -10.85
C GLY A 75 10.65 -4.88 -10.16
N ALA A 76 10.76 -4.96 -8.84
CA ALA A 76 11.33 -3.88 -8.03
C ALA A 76 12.74 -3.46 -8.49
N ALA A 77 13.52 -4.41 -9.00
CA ALA A 77 14.88 -4.13 -9.48
C ALA A 77 14.89 -3.22 -10.71
N ARG A 78 13.82 -3.22 -11.51
CA ARG A 78 13.74 -2.43 -12.74
C ARG A 78 13.12 -1.05 -12.52
N VAL A 79 12.46 -0.83 -11.41
CA VAL A 79 11.76 0.43 -11.12
C VAL A 79 12.71 1.63 -11.21
N GLY A 80 13.94 1.49 -10.74
CA GLY A 80 14.94 2.56 -10.76
C GLY A 80 15.32 3.08 -12.14
N LYS A 81 14.96 2.35 -13.21
CA LYS A 81 15.19 2.81 -14.59
C LYS A 81 14.11 3.76 -15.07
N PHE A 82 12.96 3.75 -14.42
CA PHE A 82 11.78 4.53 -14.83
C PHE A 82 11.52 5.72 -13.93
N ILE A 83 12.02 5.68 -12.70
CA ILE A 83 11.84 6.77 -11.74
C ILE A 83 13.15 7.09 -11.03
N GLU A 84 13.31 8.34 -10.65
CA GLU A 84 14.39 8.78 -9.79
C GLU A 84 13.80 9.12 -8.42
N ASP A 85 14.38 8.57 -7.37
CA ASP A 85 13.87 8.79 -6.02
C ASP A 85 14.44 10.11 -5.49
N LEU A 86 13.56 11.08 -5.31
CA LEU A 86 13.92 12.40 -4.78
C LEU A 86 13.50 12.56 -3.32
N THR A 87 13.04 11.48 -2.68
CA THR A 87 12.59 11.52 -1.30
C THR A 87 13.72 11.93 -0.38
N ALA A 88 13.45 12.89 0.50
CA ALA A 88 14.43 13.36 1.46
C ALA A 88 14.79 12.25 2.47
N ALA A 89 16.03 12.23 2.93
CA ALA A 89 16.49 11.24 3.91
C ALA A 89 15.67 11.29 5.20
N ASP A 90 15.23 12.48 5.61
CA ASP A 90 14.37 12.66 6.78
C ASP A 90 13.02 11.96 6.63
N GLU A 91 12.47 11.94 5.43
CA GLU A 91 11.22 11.24 5.15
C GLU A 91 11.40 9.72 5.29
N TYR A 92 12.51 9.19 4.82
CA TYR A 92 12.82 7.77 4.98
C TYR A 92 13.02 7.40 6.44
N ARG A 93 13.63 8.31 7.22
CA ARG A 93 13.79 8.11 8.65
C ARG A 93 12.42 8.05 9.33
N ARG A 94 11.53 8.96 9.01
CA ARG A 94 10.15 8.95 9.53
C ARG A 94 9.42 7.67 9.15
N ALA A 95 9.56 7.23 7.89
CA ALA A 95 8.96 6.00 7.42
C ALA A 95 9.43 4.80 8.23
N ARG A 96 10.73 4.74 8.52
CA ARG A 96 11.33 3.67 9.32
C ARG A 96 10.81 3.68 10.75
N GLU A 97 10.75 4.84 11.37
CA GLU A 97 10.23 5.00 12.73
C GLU A 97 8.78 4.57 12.83
N ILE A 98 7.96 4.98 11.87
CA ILE A 98 6.56 4.61 11.81
C ILE A 98 6.39 3.11 11.61
N ARG A 99 7.21 2.51 10.76
CA ARG A 99 7.18 1.07 10.52
C ARG A 99 7.53 0.29 11.77
N GLU A 100 8.57 0.70 12.49
CA GLU A 100 8.98 0.07 13.73
C GLU A 100 7.92 0.18 14.80
N ALA A 101 7.32 1.35 14.95
CA ALA A 101 6.21 1.57 15.89
C ALA A 101 5.00 0.70 15.54
N LYS A 102 4.68 0.59 14.25
CA LYS A 102 3.59 -0.26 13.78
C LYS A 102 3.87 -1.74 14.03
N GLU A 103 5.08 -2.19 13.82
CA GLU A 103 5.45 -3.58 14.07
C GLU A 103 5.27 -3.95 15.55
N ILE A 104 5.71 -3.09 16.45
CA ILE A 104 5.54 -3.31 17.89
C ILE A 104 4.05 -3.36 18.25
N THR A 105 3.26 -2.40 17.77
CA THR A 105 1.83 -2.35 18.03
C THR A 105 1.10 -3.54 17.41
N THR A 106 1.49 -3.92 16.18
CA THR A 106 0.87 -5.03 15.47
C THR A 106 1.16 -6.37 16.14
N ARG A 107 2.36 -6.56 16.67
CA ARG A 107 2.69 -7.79 17.42
C ARG A 107 1.78 -7.97 18.62
N HIS A 108 1.52 -6.89 19.36
CA HIS A 108 0.60 -6.94 20.49
C HIS A 108 -0.86 -7.13 20.05
N GLN A 109 -1.27 -6.48 18.96
CA GLN A 109 -2.62 -6.60 18.45
C GLN A 109 -2.87 -7.94 17.74
N ASP A 110 -1.87 -8.51 17.08
CA ASP A 110 -2.03 -9.79 16.39
C ASP A 110 -2.24 -10.93 17.36
N SER A 111 -1.62 -10.92 18.53
CA SER A 111 -1.89 -11.94 19.54
C SER A 111 -3.33 -11.85 20.06
N PHE A 112 -3.96 -10.67 19.99
CA PHE A 112 -5.37 -10.49 20.35
C PHE A 112 -6.29 -10.75 19.16
N LYS A 113 -5.95 -10.29 17.98
CA LYS A 113 -6.79 -10.44 16.79
C LYS A 113 -6.88 -11.86 16.26
N HIS A 114 -5.84 -12.65 16.40
CA HIS A 114 -5.88 -14.07 16.01
C HIS A 114 -6.92 -14.86 16.79
N LYS A 115 -7.21 -14.46 18.02
CA LYS A 115 -8.24 -15.11 18.81
C LYS A 115 -9.65 -14.65 18.47
N LYS A 116 -9.80 -13.46 17.84
CA LYS A 116 -11.13 -12.87 17.57
C LYS A 116 -11.57 -12.92 16.12
N LYS A 117 -10.64 -12.93 15.17
CA LYS A 117 -10.98 -12.79 13.74
C LYS A 117 -10.84 -14.06 12.91
N ALA A 118 -10.17 -15.06 13.41
CA ALA A 118 -10.08 -16.32 12.67
C ALA A 118 -11.43 -17.01 12.72
N ARG A 119 -12.07 -17.13 11.58
CA ARG A 119 -13.25 -17.97 11.49
C ARG A 119 -12.85 -19.35 11.96
N PRO A 120 -13.57 -19.96 12.93
CA PRO A 120 -13.24 -21.32 13.36
C PRO A 120 -13.28 -22.23 12.16
N THR A 121 -12.23 -23.01 11.96
CA THR A 121 -12.23 -24.04 10.94
C THR A 121 -13.27 -25.08 11.32
N LYS A 122 -13.65 -25.94 10.38
CA LYS A 122 -14.58 -27.04 10.69
C LYS A 122 -14.09 -27.89 11.89
N ARG A 123 -12.79 -28.02 12.01
CA ARG A 123 -12.17 -28.75 13.12
C ARG A 123 -12.36 -28.04 14.45
N ASP A 124 -12.18 -26.72 14.45
CA ASP A 124 -12.38 -25.89 15.64
C ASP A 124 -13.85 -25.90 16.07
N ARG A 125 -14.78 -25.84 15.12
CA ARG A 125 -16.20 -25.94 15.42
C ARG A 125 -16.55 -27.26 16.06
N ARG A 126 -16.02 -28.39 15.57
CA ARG A 126 -16.26 -29.73 16.14
C ARG A 126 -15.72 -29.79 17.56
N GLN A 127 -14.56 -29.23 17.82
CA GLN A 127 -13.99 -29.19 19.16
C GLN A 127 -14.83 -28.32 20.09
N MET A 128 -15.33 -27.20 19.63
CA MET A 128 -16.21 -26.36 20.42
C MET A 128 -17.54 -27.03 20.70
N GLU A 129 -18.14 -27.70 19.74
CA GLU A 129 -19.36 -28.45 19.90
C GLU A 129 -19.18 -29.61 20.88
N SER A 130 -18.07 -30.35 20.80
CA SER A 130 -17.72 -31.40 21.72
C SER A 130 -17.57 -30.84 23.12
N TRP A 131 -16.90 -29.72 23.27
CA TRP A 131 -16.70 -29.09 24.57
C TRP A 131 -18.03 -28.64 25.16
N PHE A 132 -18.90 -28.04 24.36
CA PHE A 132 -20.25 -27.65 24.79
C PHE A 132 -21.10 -28.84 25.19
N LYS A 133 -21.05 -29.94 24.45
CA LYS A 133 -21.76 -31.15 24.78
C LYS A 133 -21.32 -31.71 26.12
N MET A 134 -20.01 -31.80 26.36
CA MET A 134 -19.47 -32.29 27.61
C MET A 134 -19.88 -31.46 28.80
N HIS A 135 -19.92 -30.13 28.66
CA HIS A 135 -20.26 -29.22 29.74
C HIS A 135 -21.75 -29.10 29.96
N THR A 136 -22.55 -29.32 28.91
CA THR A 136 -24.01 -29.32 29.05
C THR A 136 -24.49 -30.60 29.71
N ASP A 137 -23.88 -31.74 29.40
CA ASP A 137 -24.23 -33.03 30.02
C ASP A 137 -23.82 -33.09 31.47
N SER A 138 -22.76 -32.42 31.87
CA SER A 138 -22.32 -32.40 33.27
C SER A 138 -23.13 -31.46 34.16
N SER A 139 -23.98 -30.62 33.60
CA SER A 139 -24.85 -29.72 34.37
C SER A 139 -26.20 -30.36 34.74
N LEU A 140 -26.41 -31.60 34.34
CA LEU A 140 -27.55 -32.37 34.74
C LEU A 140 -27.19 -33.21 35.95
#